data_6112eb65a3667f0d012ebe8cc7806a3b
#
_entry.id   6112eb65a3667f0d012ebe8cc7806a3b
#
_cell.length_a   1.000
_cell.length_b   1.000
_cell.length_c   1.000
_cell.angle_alpha   90.00
_cell.angle_beta   90.00
_cell.angle_gamma   90.00
#
_symmetry.space_group_name_H-M   'P 1'
#
loop_
_entity.id
_entity.type
_entity.pdbx_description
1 polymer ?
#
loop_
_entity_poly.entity_id
_entity_poly.type
_entity_poly.pdbx_seq_one_letter_code
_entity_poly.pdbx_strand_id
1 'polypeptide(L)'
;MAHAWTRISYEGFAAWGAQWPDGFSAVVAEQGAQLLSWKTADGREHLYLSPASLRDGHAAIRGGVPVCFPQFNTRGPLPKHGFARNLPWQMLEADEGGIVMQLTDSEASRAYWPHAFDARLRIAVQASSLSIRLDVQNTDQAAWAMTCALHSYLQVDDVTQTLLSGLQGLACWDALADTRFVQAPGDVGFAATTEQGFDRVFSTPSAAGTVLQLQQPDLPTGRRLEIAHSSTASEMVVWNPGLQLSHSLADMPDGGWRQMLCVEAASIDTPVLLAPGQQWSISQTLSLG
;
A
#
# COMPACT_ATOMS: atom_id res chain seq x y z
N MET A 1 -3.36 12.66 28.32
CA MET A 1 -3.56 11.21 28.48
C MET A 1 -2.97 10.57 27.25
N ALA A 2 -2.06 9.62 27.42
CA ALA A 2 -1.47 8.90 26.29
C ALA A 2 -2.58 8.22 25.49
N HIS A 3 -2.59 8.44 24.18
CA HIS A 3 -3.56 7.79 23.29
C HIS A 3 -3.12 6.36 23.09
N ALA A 4 -3.82 5.44 23.70
CA ALA A 4 -3.54 4.02 23.56
C ALA A 4 -4.27 3.49 22.32
N TRP A 5 -3.55 2.80 21.46
CA TRP A 5 -4.16 1.92 20.48
C TRP A 5 -5.04 0.89 21.20
N THR A 6 -6.28 0.79 20.80
CA THR A 6 -7.25 -0.12 21.41
C THR A 6 -7.74 -1.12 20.38
N ARG A 7 -8.00 -2.36 20.82
CA ARG A 7 -8.61 -3.36 19.96
C ARG A 7 -10.07 -3.03 19.72
N ILE A 8 -10.46 -2.93 18.46
CA ILE A 8 -11.81 -2.54 18.03
C ILE A 8 -12.33 -3.48 16.94
N SER A 9 -13.63 -3.38 16.65
CA SER A 9 -14.18 -3.85 15.37
C SER A 9 -14.38 -2.62 14.47
N TYR A 10 -13.72 -2.61 13.31
CA TYR A 10 -13.84 -1.54 12.34
C TYR A 10 -14.38 -2.09 11.02
N GLU A 11 -15.56 -1.63 10.60
CA GLU A 11 -16.23 -2.13 9.38
C GLU A 11 -16.35 -3.66 9.33
N GLY A 12 -16.41 -4.32 10.50
CA GLY A 12 -16.45 -5.78 10.64
C GLY A 12 -15.09 -6.48 10.69
N PHE A 13 -13.98 -5.76 10.59
CA PHE A 13 -12.64 -6.30 10.76
C PHE A 13 -12.17 -6.21 12.21
N ALA A 14 -11.50 -7.24 12.73
CA ALA A 14 -10.74 -7.15 13.98
C ALA A 14 -9.52 -6.25 13.73
N ALA A 15 -9.40 -5.16 14.51
CA ALA A 15 -8.43 -4.12 14.25
C ALA A 15 -7.94 -3.43 15.53
N TRP A 16 -6.87 -2.70 15.39
CA TRP A 16 -6.35 -1.73 16.35
C TRP A 16 -6.68 -0.33 15.86
N GLY A 17 -7.29 0.48 16.70
CA GLY A 17 -7.66 1.86 16.40
C GLY A 17 -7.09 2.83 17.40
N ALA A 18 -6.68 4.00 16.93
CA ALA A 18 -6.28 5.13 17.74
C ALA A 18 -6.91 6.42 17.22
N GLN A 19 -7.27 7.30 18.15
CA GLN A 19 -7.72 8.66 17.84
C GLN A 19 -6.97 9.64 18.76
N TRP A 20 -6.41 10.68 18.17
CA TRP A 20 -5.64 11.70 18.86
C TRP A 20 -6.52 12.90 19.27
N PRO A 21 -6.10 13.71 20.29
CA PRO A 21 -6.89 14.84 20.75
C PRO A 21 -7.22 15.85 19.68
N ASP A 22 -6.29 16.02 18.75
CA ASP A 22 -6.43 16.93 17.60
C ASP A 22 -7.41 16.40 16.54
N GLY A 23 -8.04 15.25 16.78
CA GLY A 23 -9.13 14.70 15.98
C GLY A 23 -8.69 13.74 14.87
N PHE A 24 -7.40 13.64 14.53
CA PHE A 24 -6.95 12.65 13.55
C PHE A 24 -7.00 11.22 14.12
N SER A 25 -7.10 10.22 13.25
CA SER A 25 -7.23 8.82 13.65
C SER A 25 -6.63 7.85 12.63
N ALA A 26 -6.28 6.65 13.09
CA ALA A 26 -5.84 5.57 12.24
C ALA A 26 -6.38 4.21 12.72
N VAL A 27 -6.55 3.28 11.77
CA VAL A 27 -7.03 1.92 12.04
C VAL A 27 -6.18 0.91 11.28
N VAL A 28 -5.69 -0.11 11.98
CA VAL A 28 -4.87 -1.19 11.45
C VAL A 28 -5.54 -2.53 11.73
N ALA A 29 -5.84 -3.31 10.69
CA ALA A 29 -6.40 -4.65 10.86
C ALA A 29 -5.38 -5.62 11.44
N GLU A 30 -5.83 -6.60 12.22
CA GLU A 30 -5.00 -7.72 12.64
C GLU A 30 -4.61 -8.60 11.45
N GLN A 31 -5.52 -8.78 10.49
CA GLN A 31 -5.25 -9.46 9.25
C GLN A 31 -4.33 -8.60 8.35
N GLY A 32 -3.17 -9.14 8.00
CA GLY A 32 -2.22 -8.49 7.10
C GLY A 32 -1.52 -7.27 7.68
N ALA A 33 -1.74 -6.92 8.97
CA ALA A 33 -1.38 -5.62 9.55
C ALA A 33 -1.85 -4.46 8.66
N GLN A 34 -2.92 -4.67 7.91
CA GLN A 34 -3.34 -3.75 6.86
C GLN A 34 -3.87 -2.46 7.47
N LEU A 35 -3.22 -1.34 7.15
CA LEU A 35 -3.74 -0.02 7.49
C LEU A 35 -5.03 0.21 6.69
N LEU A 36 -6.16 0.32 7.38
CA LEU A 36 -7.49 0.43 6.77
C LEU A 36 -7.98 1.86 6.63
N SER A 37 -7.58 2.74 7.54
CA SER A 37 -8.07 4.11 7.62
C SER A 37 -6.99 5.03 8.16
N TRP A 38 -6.89 6.22 7.57
CA TRP A 38 -6.18 7.37 8.09
C TRP A 38 -7.04 8.61 7.84
N LYS A 39 -7.56 9.18 8.93
CA LYS A 39 -8.40 10.39 8.89
C LYS A 39 -7.68 11.56 9.52
N THR A 40 -7.79 12.70 8.89
CA THR A 40 -7.36 13.99 9.45
C THR A 40 -8.39 14.57 10.40
N ALA A 41 -8.02 15.64 11.12
CA ALA A 41 -8.85 16.28 12.16
C ALA A 41 -10.22 16.76 11.65
N ASP A 42 -10.32 17.09 10.37
CA ASP A 42 -11.57 17.47 9.70
C ASP A 42 -12.47 16.25 9.35
N GLY A 43 -12.04 15.04 9.73
CA GLY A 43 -12.74 13.78 9.48
C GLY A 43 -12.54 13.21 8.06
N ARG A 44 -11.69 13.83 7.23
CA ARG A 44 -11.44 13.37 5.87
C ARG A 44 -10.62 12.09 5.86
N GLU A 45 -11.12 11.07 5.14
CA GLU A 45 -10.43 9.82 4.89
C GLU A 45 -9.44 9.96 3.71
N HIS A 46 -8.23 9.43 3.86
CA HIS A 46 -7.19 9.46 2.85
C HIS A 46 -6.90 8.11 2.21
N LEU A 47 -7.46 7.03 2.76
CA LEU A 47 -7.35 5.68 2.23
C LEU A 47 -8.71 5.17 1.76
N TYR A 48 -8.75 4.61 0.57
CA TYR A 48 -9.96 3.93 0.09
C TYR A 48 -10.07 2.55 0.74
N LEU A 49 -11.21 2.25 1.31
CA LEU A 49 -11.58 0.91 1.77
C LEU A 49 -12.89 0.50 1.09
N SER A 50 -12.88 -0.62 0.37
CA SER A 50 -14.07 -1.10 -0.30
C SER A 50 -15.12 -1.59 0.71
N PRO A 51 -16.36 -1.07 0.64
CA PRO A 51 -17.45 -1.59 1.47
C PRO A 51 -17.84 -3.04 1.12
N ALA A 52 -17.46 -3.51 -0.08
CA ALA A 52 -17.69 -4.87 -0.54
C ALA A 52 -16.58 -5.87 -0.17
N SER A 53 -15.52 -5.43 0.53
CA SER A 53 -14.47 -6.34 0.99
C SER A 53 -15.04 -7.47 1.85
N LEU A 54 -14.54 -8.67 1.68
CA LEU A 54 -14.91 -9.82 2.52
C LEU A 54 -14.33 -9.66 3.94
N ARG A 55 -15.11 -10.07 4.94
CA ARG A 55 -14.75 -9.99 6.36
C ARG A 55 -14.60 -11.37 6.98
N ASP A 56 -14.06 -12.32 6.21
CA ASP A 56 -13.93 -13.73 6.59
C ASP A 56 -12.60 -14.04 7.31
N GLY A 57 -11.70 -13.06 7.40
CA GLY A 57 -10.37 -13.22 8.02
C GLY A 57 -9.34 -13.94 7.12
N HIS A 58 -9.71 -14.27 5.89
CA HIS A 58 -8.88 -15.06 4.95
C HIS A 58 -8.71 -14.40 3.60
N ALA A 59 -9.77 -13.85 3.01
CA ALA A 59 -9.70 -13.13 1.75
C ALA A 59 -8.91 -11.83 1.91
N ALA A 60 -8.18 -11.43 0.86
CA ALA A 60 -7.49 -10.14 0.87
C ALA A 60 -8.49 -8.99 1.01
N ILE A 61 -8.21 -8.03 1.88
CA ILE A 61 -9.03 -6.83 2.07
C ILE A 61 -8.76 -5.87 0.91
N ARG A 62 -9.83 -5.45 0.20
CA ARG A 62 -9.74 -4.48 -0.90
C ARG A 62 -9.70 -3.07 -0.35
N GLY A 63 -8.55 -2.39 -0.43
CA GLY A 63 -8.37 -1.03 0.06
C GLY A 63 -7.28 -0.90 1.11
N GLY A 64 -7.17 0.27 1.75
CA GLY A 64 -6.11 0.53 2.72
C GLY A 64 -4.71 0.35 2.15
N VAL A 65 -3.81 -0.29 2.91
CA VAL A 65 -2.44 -0.57 2.48
C VAL A 65 -2.10 -2.05 2.69
N PRO A 66 -2.47 -2.94 1.77
CA PRO A 66 -2.05 -4.34 1.80
C PRO A 66 -0.53 -4.48 1.66
N VAL A 67 0.06 -5.38 2.44
CA VAL A 67 1.47 -5.77 2.31
C VAL A 67 1.59 -6.93 1.34
N CYS A 68 2.15 -6.70 0.16
CA CYS A 68 2.49 -7.74 -0.81
C CYS A 68 3.85 -8.33 -0.45
N PHE A 69 3.89 -9.53 0.13
CA PHE A 69 5.10 -10.21 0.57
C PHE A 69 4.85 -11.72 0.69
N PRO A 70 5.83 -12.59 0.38
CA PRO A 70 7.16 -12.32 -0.16
C PRO A 70 7.19 -12.31 -1.70
N GLN A 71 6.04 -12.16 -2.36
CA GLN A 71 5.91 -12.08 -3.81
C GLN A 71 4.95 -10.96 -4.19
N PHE A 72 5.27 -10.25 -5.29
CA PHE A 72 4.35 -9.30 -5.91
C PHE A 72 3.61 -9.95 -7.08
N ASN A 73 2.29 -9.72 -7.14
CA ASN A 73 1.41 -10.21 -8.20
C ASN A 73 1.60 -11.74 -8.43
N THR A 74 1.57 -12.19 -9.66
CA THR A 74 1.83 -13.58 -10.09
C THR A 74 3.27 -13.77 -10.58
N ARG A 75 4.21 -12.95 -10.11
CA ARG A 75 5.63 -12.97 -10.52
C ARG A 75 6.43 -14.01 -9.72
N GLY A 76 5.97 -15.24 -9.68
CA GLY A 76 6.58 -16.37 -8.98
C GLY A 76 5.56 -17.46 -8.67
N PRO A 77 5.97 -18.50 -7.90
CA PRO A 77 5.14 -19.69 -7.67
C PRO A 77 4.11 -19.54 -6.55
N LEU A 78 4.16 -18.44 -5.77
CA LEU A 78 3.29 -18.23 -4.63
C LEU A 78 1.91 -17.69 -5.05
N PRO A 79 0.92 -17.69 -4.14
CA PRO A 79 -0.35 -17.00 -4.38
C PRO A 79 -0.14 -15.53 -4.79
N LYS A 80 -1.07 -14.99 -5.57
CA LYS A 80 -1.01 -13.60 -6.03
C LYS A 80 -0.78 -12.64 -4.87
N HIS A 81 0.29 -11.84 -4.94
CA HIS A 81 0.78 -10.91 -3.92
C HIS A 81 1.29 -11.57 -2.62
N GLY A 82 1.68 -12.85 -2.68
CA GLY A 82 2.16 -13.59 -1.51
C GLY A 82 1.05 -13.90 -0.51
N PHE A 83 1.42 -14.05 0.75
CA PHE A 83 0.51 -14.49 1.82
C PHE A 83 0.41 -13.51 2.99
N ALA A 84 1.31 -12.54 3.11
CA ALA A 84 1.40 -11.68 4.30
C ALA A 84 0.10 -10.93 4.59
N ARG A 85 -0.60 -10.44 3.56
CA ARG A 85 -1.88 -9.72 3.67
C ARG A 85 -3.06 -10.61 4.09
N ASN A 86 -2.91 -11.93 4.05
CA ASN A 86 -3.96 -12.90 4.38
C ASN A 86 -3.78 -13.52 5.77
N LEU A 87 -2.58 -13.37 6.38
CA LEU A 87 -2.27 -13.94 7.68
C LEU A 87 -2.50 -12.92 8.82
N PRO A 88 -2.81 -13.38 10.04
CA PRO A 88 -2.88 -12.51 11.20
C PRO A 88 -1.47 -12.08 11.61
N TRP A 89 -1.32 -10.77 11.89
CA TRP A 89 -0.12 -10.18 12.46
C TRP A 89 -0.35 -9.88 13.94
N GLN A 90 0.72 -9.93 14.73
CA GLN A 90 0.68 -9.61 16.14
C GLN A 90 1.11 -8.16 16.37
N MET A 91 0.43 -7.45 17.26
CA MET A 91 0.88 -6.15 17.71
C MET A 91 2.07 -6.35 18.67
N LEU A 92 3.21 -5.76 18.30
CA LEU A 92 4.45 -5.85 19.06
C LEU A 92 4.62 -4.65 19.99
N GLU A 93 4.39 -3.45 19.46
CA GLU A 93 4.54 -2.18 20.16
C GLU A 93 3.45 -1.21 19.71
N ALA A 94 3.02 -0.33 20.61
CA ALA A 94 2.11 0.76 20.29
C ALA A 94 2.29 1.91 21.28
N ASP A 95 2.38 3.13 20.76
CA ASP A 95 2.53 4.36 21.54
C ASP A 95 1.80 5.55 20.87
N GLU A 96 2.08 6.77 21.33
CA GLU A 96 1.50 8.00 20.78
C GLU A 96 1.94 8.27 19.33
N GLY A 97 3.10 7.78 18.92
CA GLY A 97 3.68 7.97 17.57
C GLY A 97 3.21 6.96 16.54
N GLY A 98 2.66 5.80 16.99
CA GLY A 98 2.26 4.77 16.06
C GLY A 98 2.12 3.37 16.63
N ILE A 99 2.15 2.39 15.74
CA ILE A 99 2.02 0.97 16.03
C ILE A 99 3.02 0.15 15.23
N VAL A 100 3.52 -0.94 15.81
CA VAL A 100 4.37 -1.93 15.16
C VAL A 100 3.66 -3.28 15.18
N MET A 101 3.40 -3.81 14.01
CA MET A 101 2.84 -5.14 13.80
C MET A 101 3.93 -6.09 13.32
N GLN A 102 3.88 -7.35 13.72
CA GLN A 102 4.88 -8.37 13.39
C GLN A 102 4.24 -9.62 12.79
N LEU A 103 4.88 -10.15 11.76
CA LEU A 103 4.66 -11.47 11.22
C LEU A 103 5.99 -12.23 11.19
N THR A 104 6.05 -13.37 11.86
CA THR A 104 7.15 -14.32 11.73
C THR A 104 6.68 -15.55 10.95
N ASP A 105 7.63 -16.36 10.51
CA ASP A 105 7.29 -17.64 9.90
C ASP A 105 6.49 -18.53 10.84
N SER A 106 5.60 -19.30 10.27
CA SER A 106 4.69 -20.21 10.94
C SER A 106 4.46 -21.46 10.08
N GLU A 107 3.79 -22.46 10.60
CA GLU A 107 3.39 -23.62 9.80
C GLU A 107 2.58 -23.19 8.56
N ALA A 108 1.67 -22.24 8.70
CA ALA A 108 0.86 -21.71 7.61
C ALA A 108 1.70 -20.99 6.53
N SER A 109 2.67 -20.15 6.91
CA SER A 109 3.53 -19.48 5.93
C SER A 109 4.53 -20.44 5.29
N ARG A 110 5.09 -21.37 6.07
CA ARG A 110 6.04 -22.37 5.57
C ARG A 110 5.43 -23.36 4.57
N ALA A 111 4.12 -23.58 4.63
CA ALA A 111 3.41 -24.37 3.63
C ALA A 111 3.46 -23.76 2.22
N TYR A 112 3.57 -22.42 2.13
CA TYR A 112 3.74 -21.71 0.87
C TYR A 112 5.21 -21.43 0.54
N TRP A 113 5.99 -21.02 1.56
CA TRP A 113 7.34 -20.51 1.41
C TRP A 113 8.20 -20.99 2.60
N PRO A 114 9.04 -22.04 2.43
CA PRO A 114 9.70 -22.75 3.53
C PRO A 114 10.93 -22.00 4.08
N HIS A 115 10.79 -20.73 4.41
CA HIS A 115 11.85 -19.86 4.92
C HIS A 115 11.47 -19.24 6.25
N ALA A 116 12.49 -19.04 7.09
CA ALA A 116 12.34 -18.28 8.33
C ALA A 116 12.56 -16.79 8.08
N PHE A 117 11.67 -15.97 8.64
CA PHE A 117 11.72 -14.51 8.50
C PHE A 117 11.11 -13.81 9.73
N ASP A 118 11.48 -12.55 9.92
CA ASP A 118 10.80 -11.58 10.78
C ASP A 118 10.43 -10.36 9.94
N ALA A 119 9.15 -10.13 9.76
CA ALA A 119 8.60 -8.97 9.05
C ALA A 119 7.89 -8.05 10.04
N ARG A 120 8.25 -6.76 10.06
CA ARG A 120 7.66 -5.76 10.95
C ARG A 120 7.12 -4.60 10.14
N LEU A 121 5.83 -4.33 10.29
CA LEU A 121 5.19 -3.17 9.70
C LEU A 121 5.06 -2.08 10.78
N ARG A 122 5.79 -0.97 10.57
CA ARG A 122 5.75 0.22 11.42
C ARG A 122 4.85 1.25 10.77
N ILE A 123 3.85 1.71 11.50
CA ILE A 123 2.92 2.74 11.05
C ILE A 123 3.04 3.90 12.03
N ALA A 124 3.60 5.01 11.57
CA ALA A 124 3.72 6.25 12.35
C ALA A 124 2.69 7.26 11.83
N VAL A 125 1.93 7.84 12.76
CA VAL A 125 0.79 8.72 12.44
C VAL A 125 1.00 10.08 13.09
N GLN A 126 0.82 11.13 12.30
CA GLN A 126 0.83 12.52 12.75
C GLN A 126 -0.38 13.25 12.17
N ALA A 127 -0.67 14.45 12.67
CA ALA A 127 -1.84 15.23 12.26
C ALA A 127 -1.95 15.46 10.74
N SER A 128 -0.82 15.61 10.05
CA SER A 128 -0.76 15.90 8.61
C SER A 128 0.09 14.89 7.82
N SER A 129 0.57 13.82 8.46
CA SER A 129 1.39 12.82 7.77
C SER A 129 1.22 11.41 8.34
N LEU A 130 1.43 10.44 7.47
CA LEU A 130 1.40 9.02 7.75
C LEU A 130 2.64 8.39 7.13
N SER A 131 3.41 7.65 7.90
CA SER A 131 4.54 6.86 7.39
C SER A 131 4.30 5.38 7.62
N ILE A 132 4.52 4.59 6.59
CA ILE A 132 4.37 3.13 6.59
C ILE A 132 5.71 2.55 6.18
N ARG A 133 6.28 1.68 7.02
CA ARG A 133 7.57 1.04 6.76
C ARG A 133 7.49 -0.46 7.04
N LEU A 134 7.83 -1.25 6.04
CA LEU A 134 8.05 -2.68 6.18
C LEU A 134 9.55 -2.95 6.36
N ASP A 135 9.93 -3.50 7.50
CA ASP A 135 11.25 -4.04 7.78
C ASP A 135 11.18 -5.57 7.66
N VAL A 136 12.10 -6.19 6.92
CA VAL A 136 12.17 -7.65 6.72
C VAL A 136 13.57 -8.13 7.07
N GLN A 137 13.64 -9.15 7.92
CA GLN A 137 14.88 -9.83 8.28
C GLN A 137 14.86 -11.29 7.83
N ASN A 138 15.93 -11.73 7.23
CA ASN A 138 16.17 -13.15 7.01
C ASN A 138 16.67 -13.78 8.33
N THR A 139 15.81 -14.59 8.97
CA THR A 139 16.14 -15.35 10.19
C THR A 139 16.47 -16.82 9.87
N ASP A 140 16.51 -17.20 8.59
CA ASP A 140 16.88 -18.53 8.13
C ASP A 140 18.40 -18.75 8.14
N GLN A 141 18.83 -20.00 7.98
CA GLN A 141 20.24 -20.37 7.79
C GLN A 141 20.69 -20.26 6.32
N ALA A 142 19.76 -20.11 5.38
CA ALA A 142 20.01 -19.97 3.96
C ALA A 142 19.59 -18.59 3.45
N ALA A 143 20.23 -18.12 2.39
CA ALA A 143 19.80 -16.93 1.67
C ALA A 143 18.51 -17.22 0.90
N TRP A 144 17.63 -16.23 0.85
CA TRP A 144 16.41 -16.29 0.04
C TRP A 144 16.11 -14.93 -0.60
N ALA A 145 15.30 -14.97 -1.64
CA ALA A 145 14.91 -13.77 -2.39
C ALA A 145 13.40 -13.51 -2.25
N MET A 146 13.02 -12.24 -2.29
CA MET A 146 11.63 -11.79 -2.23
C MET A 146 11.36 -10.64 -3.18
N THR A 147 10.11 -10.43 -3.49
CA THR A 147 9.60 -9.16 -4.03
C THR A 147 8.49 -8.65 -3.11
N CYS A 148 8.34 -7.34 -3.00
CA CYS A 148 7.29 -6.79 -2.16
C CYS A 148 6.76 -5.45 -2.65
N ALA A 149 5.59 -5.06 -2.13
CA ALA A 149 5.03 -3.73 -2.30
C ALA A 149 4.15 -3.34 -1.10
N LEU A 150 4.08 -2.04 -0.83
CA LEU A 150 3.04 -1.40 -0.03
C LEU A 150 1.96 -0.94 -1.00
N HIS A 151 0.88 -1.71 -1.11
CA HIS A 151 -0.15 -1.55 -2.14
C HIS A 151 -1.21 -0.51 -1.73
N SER A 152 -0.80 0.75 -1.61
CA SER A 152 -1.61 1.82 -1.03
C SER A 152 -2.76 2.23 -1.95
N TYR A 153 -3.99 2.06 -1.48
CA TYR A 153 -5.22 2.56 -2.10
C TYR A 153 -5.51 3.96 -1.56
N LEU A 154 -5.18 4.99 -2.32
CA LEU A 154 -5.48 6.37 -1.94
C LEU A 154 -6.94 6.69 -2.25
N GLN A 155 -7.64 7.31 -1.29
CA GLN A 155 -8.98 7.84 -1.52
C GLN A 155 -8.89 9.07 -2.41
N VAL A 156 -9.63 9.08 -3.50
CA VAL A 156 -9.83 10.24 -4.37
C VAL A 156 -11.32 10.53 -4.51
N ASP A 157 -11.68 11.76 -4.81
CA ASP A 157 -13.09 12.13 -4.99
C ASP A 157 -13.59 11.66 -6.37
N ASP A 158 -12.77 11.80 -7.41
CA ASP A 158 -12.97 11.22 -8.74
C ASP A 158 -11.61 11.02 -9.41
N VAL A 159 -11.27 9.78 -9.71
CA VAL A 159 -10.00 9.43 -10.37
C VAL A 159 -9.88 10.10 -11.75
N THR A 160 -10.98 10.31 -12.46
CA THR A 160 -10.97 10.93 -13.80
C THR A 160 -10.57 12.41 -13.77
N GLN A 161 -10.63 13.05 -12.60
CA GLN A 161 -10.23 14.43 -12.36
C GLN A 161 -8.96 14.51 -11.49
N THR A 162 -8.25 13.39 -11.37
CA THR A 162 -7.02 13.30 -10.57
C THR A 162 -5.81 13.48 -11.47
N LEU A 163 -4.81 14.20 -10.97
CA LEU A 163 -3.50 14.39 -11.58
C LEU A 163 -2.41 13.83 -10.65
N LEU A 164 -1.42 13.19 -11.23
CA LEU A 164 -0.22 12.70 -10.53
C LEU A 164 1.02 13.28 -11.18
N SER A 165 1.76 14.11 -10.47
CA SER A 165 3.03 14.71 -10.91
C SER A 165 4.23 14.00 -10.28
N GLY A 166 5.42 14.20 -10.85
CA GLY A 166 6.67 13.58 -10.39
C GLY A 166 7.08 12.35 -11.19
N LEU A 167 6.34 11.95 -12.21
CA LEU A 167 6.59 10.77 -13.03
C LEU A 167 7.44 11.03 -14.28
N GLN A 168 7.60 12.30 -14.67
CA GLN A 168 8.30 12.68 -15.89
C GLN A 168 9.73 12.15 -15.93
N GLY A 169 10.14 11.62 -17.07
CA GLY A 169 11.49 11.09 -17.30
C GLY A 169 11.75 9.70 -16.72
N LEU A 170 10.80 9.11 -15.98
CA LEU A 170 10.93 7.75 -15.49
C LEU A 170 10.68 6.73 -16.60
N ALA A 171 11.47 5.64 -16.62
CA ALA A 171 11.16 4.49 -17.45
C ALA A 171 9.87 3.83 -16.95
N CYS A 172 8.99 3.48 -17.87
CA CYS A 172 7.65 2.97 -17.59
C CYS A 172 7.37 1.71 -18.40
N TRP A 173 6.78 0.72 -17.74
CA TRP A 173 6.10 -0.39 -18.39
C TRP A 173 4.59 -0.27 -18.18
N ASP A 174 3.84 -0.14 -19.28
CA ASP A 174 2.39 -0.22 -19.30
C ASP A 174 1.99 -1.68 -19.38
N ALA A 175 1.46 -2.22 -18.28
CA ALA A 175 1.14 -3.64 -18.17
C ALA A 175 -0.13 -4.03 -18.96
N LEU A 176 -1.02 -3.07 -19.26
CA LEU A 176 -2.23 -3.32 -20.08
C LEU A 176 -1.88 -3.44 -21.56
N ALA A 177 -1.00 -2.57 -22.05
CA ALA A 177 -0.58 -2.54 -23.44
C ALA A 177 0.67 -3.40 -23.72
N ASP A 178 1.34 -3.88 -22.68
CA ASP A 178 2.66 -4.54 -22.72
C ASP A 178 3.71 -3.72 -23.47
N THR A 179 3.76 -2.42 -23.20
CA THR A 179 4.68 -1.50 -23.88
C THR A 179 5.60 -0.80 -22.86
N ARG A 180 6.82 -0.48 -23.30
CA ARG A 180 7.81 0.24 -22.51
C ARG A 180 8.12 1.59 -23.16
N PHE A 181 8.19 2.63 -22.32
CA PHE A 181 8.49 4.00 -22.78
C PHE A 181 9.10 4.81 -21.62
N VAL A 182 9.52 6.02 -21.92
CA VAL A 182 9.90 7.03 -20.91
C VAL A 182 8.73 7.99 -20.75
N GLN A 183 8.29 8.23 -19.52
CA GLN A 183 7.16 9.12 -19.24
C GLN A 183 7.45 10.53 -19.73
N ALA A 184 6.57 11.03 -20.58
CA ALA A 184 6.67 12.38 -21.13
C ALA A 184 6.58 13.47 -20.03
N PRO A 185 7.10 14.68 -20.28
CA PRO A 185 6.90 15.81 -19.38
C PRO A 185 5.44 16.13 -19.14
N GLY A 186 5.13 16.60 -17.93
CA GLY A 186 3.80 16.98 -17.48
C GLY A 186 3.20 15.99 -16.49
N ASP A 187 2.03 16.35 -15.99
CA ASP A 187 1.28 15.52 -15.05
C ASP A 187 0.57 14.38 -15.78
N VAL A 188 0.45 13.24 -15.09
CA VAL A 188 -0.33 12.10 -15.57
C VAL A 188 -1.76 12.25 -15.08
N GLY A 189 -2.70 12.38 -16.03
CA GLY A 189 -4.13 12.40 -15.77
C GLY A 189 -4.79 11.05 -16.06
N PHE A 190 -5.89 10.78 -15.39
CA PHE A 190 -6.59 9.50 -15.46
C PHE A 190 -7.96 9.59 -16.21
N ALA A 191 -8.27 10.71 -16.85
CA ALA A 191 -9.53 10.92 -17.56
C ALA A 191 -9.77 9.89 -18.69
N ALA A 192 -8.71 9.46 -19.39
CA ALA A 192 -8.79 8.48 -20.47
C ALA A 192 -8.82 7.02 -20.01
N THR A 193 -8.66 6.76 -18.70
CA THR A 193 -8.54 5.39 -18.15
C THR A 193 -9.86 4.78 -17.71
N THR A 194 -10.99 5.44 -18.01
CA THR A 194 -12.32 5.07 -17.50
C THR A 194 -12.75 3.64 -17.88
N GLU A 195 -12.47 3.19 -19.08
CA GLU A 195 -12.92 1.87 -19.57
C GLU A 195 -11.95 0.75 -19.16
N GLN A 196 -10.68 0.87 -19.56
CA GLN A 196 -9.69 -0.21 -19.45
C GLN A 196 -8.84 -0.14 -18.17
N GLY A 197 -8.94 0.97 -17.42
CA GLY A 197 -8.12 1.19 -16.24
C GLY A 197 -6.72 1.72 -16.54
N PHE A 198 -5.86 1.63 -15.54
CA PHE A 198 -4.47 2.08 -15.58
C PHE A 198 -3.63 1.08 -14.80
N ASP A 199 -2.57 0.54 -15.39
CA ASP A 199 -1.64 -0.38 -14.73
C ASP A 199 -0.23 -0.14 -15.27
N ARG A 200 0.55 0.65 -14.53
CA ARG A 200 1.90 1.04 -14.93
C ARG A 200 2.91 0.88 -13.82
N VAL A 201 4.05 0.33 -14.20
CA VAL A 201 5.22 0.19 -13.34
C VAL A 201 6.28 1.20 -13.78
N PHE A 202 6.66 2.09 -12.88
CA PHE A 202 7.71 3.09 -13.10
C PHE A 202 8.96 2.67 -12.36
N SER A 203 10.11 2.65 -13.06
CA SER A 203 11.40 2.46 -12.41
C SER A 203 11.85 3.75 -11.76
N THR A 204 12.21 3.70 -10.49
CA THR A 204 12.61 4.87 -9.72
C THR A 204 14.14 4.98 -9.63
N PRO A 205 14.71 6.19 -9.65
CA PRO A 205 16.15 6.34 -9.43
C PRO A 205 16.51 5.97 -7.99
N SER A 206 17.46 5.05 -7.80
CA SER A 206 17.79 4.46 -6.51
C SER A 206 18.44 5.39 -5.47
N ALA A 207 18.84 6.61 -5.84
CA ALA A 207 19.74 7.41 -4.98
C ALA A 207 19.06 8.33 -3.96
N ALA A 208 17.80 8.73 -4.15
CA ALA A 208 17.17 9.79 -3.32
C ALA A 208 15.73 9.48 -2.88
N GLY A 209 15.18 8.32 -3.27
CA GLY A 209 13.74 8.10 -3.17
C GLY A 209 12.96 8.91 -4.24
N THR A 210 11.67 8.73 -4.27
CA THR A 210 10.78 9.42 -5.23
C THR A 210 9.70 10.17 -4.47
N VAL A 211 9.42 11.39 -4.91
CA VAL A 211 8.34 12.23 -4.37
C VAL A 211 7.36 12.54 -5.49
N LEU A 212 6.10 12.27 -5.23
CA LEU A 212 4.98 12.51 -6.12
C LEU A 212 4.00 13.47 -5.47
N GLN A 213 3.21 14.14 -6.31
CA GLN A 213 2.09 14.97 -5.86
C GLN A 213 0.80 14.47 -6.52
N LEU A 214 -0.13 13.98 -5.72
CA LEU A 214 -1.50 13.72 -6.14
C LEU A 214 -2.33 14.97 -5.94
N GLN A 215 -3.07 15.39 -6.97
CA GLN A 215 -3.85 16.62 -6.95
C GLN A 215 -5.22 16.41 -7.60
N GLN A 216 -6.23 17.13 -7.07
CA GLN A 216 -7.57 17.22 -7.63
C GLN A 216 -7.98 18.71 -7.68
N PRO A 217 -7.34 19.51 -8.56
CA PRO A 217 -7.45 20.98 -8.53
C PRO A 217 -8.84 21.48 -8.89
N ASP A 218 -9.57 20.76 -9.76
CA ASP A 218 -10.87 21.19 -10.27
C ASP A 218 -12.05 20.74 -9.38
N LEU A 219 -11.78 20.02 -8.29
CA LEU A 219 -12.79 19.58 -7.34
C LEU A 219 -12.86 20.55 -6.15
N PRO A 220 -14.07 20.72 -5.54
CA PRO A 220 -14.28 21.63 -4.42
C PRO A 220 -13.35 21.38 -3.23
N THR A 221 -12.91 20.13 -3.06
CA THR A 221 -12.02 19.72 -1.95
C THR A 221 -10.60 20.24 -2.13
N GLY A 222 -10.16 20.50 -3.38
CA GLY A 222 -8.80 20.90 -3.71
C GLY A 222 -7.74 19.94 -3.16
N ARG A 223 -8.04 18.63 -3.11
CA ARG A 223 -7.18 17.61 -2.47
C ARG A 223 -5.76 17.64 -3.02
N ARG A 224 -4.80 17.68 -2.10
CA ARG A 224 -3.37 17.54 -2.40
C ARG A 224 -2.76 16.56 -1.42
N LEU A 225 -1.94 15.64 -1.94
CA LEU A 225 -1.22 14.65 -1.15
C LEU A 225 0.17 14.47 -1.74
N GLU A 226 1.19 14.72 -0.94
CA GLU A 226 2.56 14.34 -1.26
C GLU A 226 2.76 12.87 -0.90
N ILE A 227 3.41 12.11 -1.78
CA ILE A 227 3.69 10.70 -1.64
C ILE A 227 5.19 10.52 -1.81
N ALA A 228 5.90 10.18 -0.74
CA ALA A 228 7.33 9.93 -0.76
C ALA A 228 7.63 8.45 -0.56
N HIS A 229 8.50 7.89 -1.42
CA HIS A 229 8.98 6.51 -1.32
C HIS A 229 10.44 6.48 -0.90
N SER A 230 10.83 5.46 -0.12
CA SER A 230 12.24 5.22 0.21
C SER A 230 13.06 4.91 -1.03
N SER A 231 14.37 5.14 -0.96
CA SER A 231 15.31 4.79 -2.04
C SER A 231 15.43 3.29 -2.32
N THR A 232 14.91 2.45 -1.43
CA THR A 232 14.82 0.99 -1.59
C THR A 232 13.59 0.55 -2.39
N ALA A 233 12.63 1.44 -2.63
CA ALA A 233 11.55 1.21 -3.58
C ALA A 233 12.09 1.43 -4.99
N SER A 234 12.62 0.37 -5.61
CA SER A 234 13.21 0.42 -6.95
C SER A 234 12.17 0.64 -8.05
N GLU A 235 10.93 0.34 -7.76
CA GLU A 235 9.78 0.60 -8.63
C GLU A 235 8.65 1.27 -7.87
N MET A 236 7.73 1.80 -8.63
CA MET A 236 6.47 2.32 -8.20
C MET A 236 5.36 1.79 -9.12
N VAL A 237 4.27 1.31 -8.53
CA VAL A 237 3.09 0.89 -9.30
C VAL A 237 2.01 1.93 -9.15
N VAL A 238 1.47 2.36 -10.28
CA VAL A 238 0.26 3.19 -10.33
C VAL A 238 -0.83 2.36 -10.98
N TRP A 239 -1.93 2.15 -10.24
CA TRP A 239 -2.99 1.25 -10.67
C TRP A 239 -4.39 1.78 -10.36
N ASN A 240 -5.27 1.60 -11.33
CA ASN A 240 -6.72 1.71 -11.18
C ASN A 240 -7.39 0.68 -12.09
N PRO A 241 -8.38 -0.09 -11.62
CA PRO A 241 -9.00 -1.15 -12.42
C PRO A 241 -9.82 -0.63 -13.62
N GLY A 242 -10.27 0.61 -13.59
CA GLY A 242 -11.27 1.11 -14.55
C GLY A 242 -12.60 0.37 -14.45
N LEU A 243 -13.51 0.69 -15.34
CA LEU A 243 -14.88 0.15 -15.32
C LEU A 243 -14.91 -1.35 -15.60
N GLN A 244 -14.19 -1.81 -16.65
CA GLN A 244 -14.30 -3.21 -17.11
C GLN A 244 -13.77 -4.20 -16.08
N LEU A 245 -12.56 -3.96 -15.54
CA LEU A 245 -11.97 -4.87 -14.56
C LEU A 245 -12.73 -4.80 -13.23
N SER A 246 -13.21 -3.61 -12.82
CA SER A 246 -13.94 -3.45 -11.55
C SER A 246 -15.21 -4.31 -11.49
N HIS A 247 -15.93 -4.49 -12.59
CA HIS A 247 -17.11 -5.37 -12.66
C HIS A 247 -16.78 -6.85 -12.40
N SER A 248 -15.55 -7.27 -12.63
CA SER A 248 -15.10 -8.65 -12.33
C SER A 248 -14.59 -8.84 -10.89
N LEU A 249 -14.42 -7.74 -10.15
CA LEU A 249 -13.95 -7.75 -8.76
C LEU A 249 -15.13 -7.81 -7.80
N ALA A 250 -15.47 -9.00 -7.31
CA ALA A 250 -16.59 -9.20 -6.39
C ALA A 250 -16.49 -8.40 -5.08
N ASP A 251 -15.27 -7.97 -4.75
CA ASP A 251 -14.94 -7.17 -3.56
C ASP A 251 -14.84 -5.65 -3.85
N MET A 252 -15.33 -5.19 -5.01
CA MET A 252 -15.41 -3.78 -5.38
C MET A 252 -16.85 -3.43 -5.80
N PRO A 253 -17.49 -2.43 -5.20
CA PRO A 253 -18.83 -2.01 -5.60
C PRO A 253 -18.81 -1.31 -6.95
N ASP A 254 -19.96 -1.27 -7.62
CA ASP A 254 -20.14 -0.49 -8.84
C ASP A 254 -19.71 0.97 -8.61
N GLY A 255 -18.86 1.47 -9.50
CA GLY A 255 -18.29 2.82 -9.40
C GLY A 255 -17.18 3.01 -8.34
N GLY A 256 -16.85 1.99 -7.54
CA GLY A 256 -15.79 2.08 -6.53
C GLY A 256 -14.42 2.44 -7.11
N TRP A 257 -14.13 2.04 -8.34
CA TRP A 257 -12.92 2.40 -9.08
C TRP A 257 -12.73 3.92 -9.24
N ARG A 258 -13.82 4.70 -9.27
CA ARG A 258 -13.75 6.16 -9.38
C ARG A 258 -13.16 6.82 -8.15
N GLN A 259 -13.30 6.18 -6.99
CA GLN A 259 -12.94 6.76 -5.70
C GLN A 259 -11.55 6.32 -5.21
N MET A 260 -10.76 5.64 -6.03
CA MET A 260 -9.45 5.16 -5.63
C MET A 260 -8.39 5.34 -6.71
N LEU A 261 -7.15 5.52 -6.26
CA LEU A 261 -5.95 5.37 -7.07
C LEU A 261 -4.91 4.64 -6.24
N CYS A 262 -4.36 3.54 -6.74
CA CYS A 262 -3.20 2.94 -6.10
C CYS A 262 -1.93 3.63 -6.55
N VAL A 263 -1.09 4.00 -5.56
CA VAL A 263 0.28 4.46 -5.76
C VAL A 263 1.15 3.69 -4.78
N GLU A 264 1.92 2.74 -5.28
CA GLU A 264 2.57 1.72 -4.47
C GLU A 264 4.08 1.92 -4.42
N ALA A 265 4.67 1.85 -3.23
CA ALA A 265 6.11 1.69 -3.09
C ALA A 265 6.45 0.21 -3.30
N ALA A 266 7.28 -0.11 -4.28
CA ALA A 266 7.52 -1.49 -4.73
C ALA A 266 9.00 -1.81 -4.96
N SER A 267 9.35 -3.09 -4.80
CA SER A 267 10.61 -3.70 -5.25
C SER A 267 10.24 -5.05 -5.87
N ILE A 268 10.07 -5.06 -7.21
CA ILE A 268 9.33 -6.12 -7.92
C ILE A 268 9.98 -6.63 -9.22
N ASP A 269 10.78 -5.83 -9.90
CA ASP A 269 11.46 -6.27 -11.13
C ASP A 269 12.73 -7.06 -10.83
N THR A 270 13.49 -6.63 -9.82
CA THR A 270 14.66 -7.35 -9.32
C THR A 270 14.40 -7.82 -7.90
N PRO A 271 14.32 -9.16 -7.66
CA PRO A 271 14.12 -9.68 -6.31
C PRO A 271 15.21 -9.23 -5.34
N VAL A 272 14.82 -8.87 -4.13
CA VAL A 272 15.74 -8.54 -3.03
C VAL A 272 16.28 -9.84 -2.45
N LEU A 273 17.59 -10.05 -2.56
CA LEU A 273 18.27 -11.19 -1.96
C LEU A 273 18.76 -10.84 -0.56
N LEU A 274 18.38 -11.63 0.43
CA LEU A 274 18.83 -11.49 1.81
C LEU A 274 19.63 -12.70 2.27
N ALA A 275 20.87 -12.47 2.64
CA ALA A 275 21.70 -13.48 3.32
C ALA A 275 21.20 -13.72 4.75
N PRO A 276 21.58 -14.84 5.41
CA PRO A 276 21.24 -15.08 6.82
C PRO A 276 21.57 -13.89 7.71
N GLY A 277 20.60 -13.46 8.53
CA GLY A 277 20.70 -12.31 9.43
C GLY A 277 20.59 -10.95 8.77
N GLN A 278 20.58 -10.84 7.44
CA GLN A 278 20.47 -9.58 6.74
C GLN A 278 19.07 -8.99 6.85
N GLN A 279 19.01 -7.65 6.93
CA GLN A 279 17.77 -6.88 6.98
C GLN A 279 17.63 -5.98 5.75
N TRP A 280 16.40 -5.70 5.38
CA TRP A 280 16.03 -4.76 4.33
C TRP A 280 14.71 -4.08 4.68
N SER A 281 14.47 -2.92 4.12
CA SER A 281 13.22 -2.20 4.37
C SER A 281 12.75 -1.39 3.19
N ILE A 282 11.44 -1.16 3.12
CA ILE A 282 10.77 -0.26 2.19
C ILE A 282 9.79 0.62 2.95
N SER A 283 9.64 1.87 2.52
CA SER A 283 8.66 2.77 3.14
C SER A 283 7.97 3.69 2.16
N GLN A 284 6.78 4.12 2.55
CA GLN A 284 6.01 5.18 1.94
C GLN A 284 5.57 6.16 3.01
N THR A 285 5.68 7.46 2.70
CA THR A 285 5.15 8.53 3.53
C THR A 285 4.14 9.33 2.73
N LEU A 286 2.97 9.55 3.32
CA LEU A 286 1.90 10.38 2.80
C LEU A 286 1.85 11.65 3.63
N SER A 287 1.89 12.83 2.99
CA SER A 287 1.82 14.13 3.69
C SER A 287 0.80 15.03 3.02
N LEU A 288 0.03 15.75 3.82
CA LEU A 288 -0.92 16.75 3.32
C LEU A 288 -0.14 17.97 2.85
N GLY A 289 -0.47 18.46 1.64
CA GLY A 289 0.10 19.67 1.05
C GLY A 289 -0.62 20.94 1.48
#